data_f15ddbc8d704006316bd11e6eee26037
#
_entry.id   f15ddbc8d704006316bd11e6eee26037
#
_cell.length_a   1.000
_cell.length_b   1.000
_cell.length_c   1.000
_cell.angle_alpha   90.00
_cell.angle_beta   90.00
_cell.angle_gamma   90.00
#
_symmetry.space_group_name_H-M   'P 1'
#
loop_
_entity.id
_entity.type
_entity.pdbx_description
1 polymer ?
#
loop_
_entity_poly.entity_id
_entity_poly.type
_entity_poly.pdbx_seq_one_letter_code
_entity_poly.pdbx_strand_id
1 'polypeptide(L)'
;MKKKKSNYIIALIIIYLVLVYFFNVISDHVNIKNIGINKTSDKTFKIISSTENKDIEETLKKYAKENQIDLQIDYAGTIEIMDKLNNGENYDAVWCSNSIWLYMLNDGISVKNSKSTSINPVVFGIEKSKAQELGFIDKEVYTKDILNAIRENKLKFSMSSPTQTNTGASAYLGFVSTLAGNPEVLTEKDLENDQLKKELTQLYTGMARSSGSDEFLEEMFLNGNYEAVVTYETSIININKQLESQGKEPLYIIYAKDGVSISDSPFAYIDNKNEEKADEFSRLQKYILSNEGQAELVKTGRRVWYGGTNENADKTVFNPDWGIDTSKYIVPVKYPSTEVIKKSLGIYQTELRKPIHTVFCLDYSGSMYGEGNNQLTEAMEYILNEEEASKNLLQFSSKDKITIIPFNTNILGT
;
A
#
# COMPACT_ATOMS: atom_id res chain seq x y z
N MET A 1 45.70 -59.83 26.97
CA MET A 1 44.83 -58.61 26.95
C MET A 1 45.33 -57.46 26.06
N LYS A 2 46.63 -57.37 25.70
CA LYS A 2 47.16 -56.22 24.93
C LYS A 2 46.77 -56.23 23.40
N LYS A 3 46.53 -57.38 22.75
CA LYS A 3 46.18 -57.46 21.31
C LYS A 3 44.75 -56.95 20.99
N LYS A 4 43.77 -57.06 21.89
CA LYS A 4 42.41 -56.56 21.66
C LYS A 4 42.29 -55.03 21.66
N LYS A 5 43.05 -54.31 22.46
CA LYS A 5 43.02 -52.83 22.51
C LYS A 5 43.61 -52.21 21.23
N SER A 6 44.62 -52.83 20.61
CA SER A 6 45.23 -52.33 19.38
C SER A 6 44.23 -52.38 18.20
N ASN A 7 43.44 -53.44 18.11
CA ASN A 7 42.45 -53.60 17.00
C ASN A 7 41.29 -52.58 17.14
N TYR A 8 40.92 -52.18 18.34
CA TYR A 8 39.88 -51.12 18.53
C TYR A 8 40.40 -49.74 18.14
N ILE A 9 41.67 -49.44 18.42
CA ILE A 9 42.27 -48.17 18.02
C ILE A 9 42.40 -48.08 16.50
N ILE A 10 42.83 -49.18 15.84
CA ILE A 10 42.93 -49.24 14.38
C ILE A 10 41.54 -49.13 13.74
N ALA A 11 40.52 -49.77 14.30
CA ALA A 11 39.12 -49.65 13.82
C ALA A 11 38.58 -48.19 13.95
N LEU A 12 38.88 -47.50 15.08
CA LEU A 12 38.50 -46.11 15.27
C LEU A 12 39.22 -45.16 14.31
N ILE A 13 40.48 -45.40 14.01
CA ILE A 13 41.23 -44.62 13.02
C ILE A 13 40.65 -44.83 11.61
N ILE A 14 40.31 -46.09 11.24
CA ILE A 14 39.69 -46.39 9.95
C ILE A 14 38.31 -45.70 9.86
N ILE A 15 37.47 -45.75 10.88
CA ILE A 15 36.17 -45.08 10.93
C ILE A 15 36.37 -43.55 10.81
N TYR A 16 37.35 -42.98 11.48
CA TYR A 16 37.67 -41.55 11.37
C TYR A 16 38.10 -41.19 9.94
N LEU A 17 38.97 -41.96 9.33
CA LEU A 17 39.43 -41.73 7.97
C LEU A 17 38.30 -41.91 6.94
N VAL A 18 37.39 -42.86 7.14
CA VAL A 18 36.18 -43.03 6.33
C VAL A 18 35.25 -41.84 6.50
N LEU A 19 35.04 -41.33 7.71
CA LEU A 19 34.23 -40.15 7.94
C LEU A 19 34.85 -38.88 7.32
N VAL A 20 36.15 -38.71 7.39
CA VAL A 20 36.87 -37.60 6.77
C VAL A 20 36.79 -37.70 5.25
N TYR A 21 36.93 -38.93 4.68
CA TYR A 21 36.77 -39.16 3.26
C TYR A 21 35.32 -38.86 2.80
N PHE A 22 34.32 -39.37 3.50
CA PHE A 22 32.92 -39.05 3.23
C PHE A 22 32.63 -37.56 3.36
N PHE A 23 33.21 -36.89 4.35
CA PHE A 23 33.04 -35.44 4.53
C PHE A 23 33.66 -34.66 3.37
N ASN A 24 34.82 -35.07 2.89
CA ASN A 24 35.45 -34.46 1.72
C ASN A 24 34.68 -34.76 0.43
N VAL A 25 34.18 -35.99 0.22
CA VAL A 25 33.37 -36.37 -0.94
C VAL A 25 32.02 -35.65 -0.92
N ILE A 26 31.40 -35.50 0.25
CA ILE A 26 30.17 -34.71 0.40
C ILE A 26 30.47 -33.22 0.18
N SER A 27 31.60 -32.73 0.67
CA SER A 27 32.05 -31.34 0.45
C SER A 27 32.34 -31.04 -1.03
N ASP A 28 32.79 -32.03 -1.79
CA ASP A 28 33.05 -31.91 -3.26
C ASP A 28 31.77 -32.08 -4.10
N HIS A 29 30.76 -32.81 -3.60
CA HIS A 29 29.49 -33.06 -4.31
C HIS A 29 28.37 -32.13 -3.88
N VAL A 30 28.35 -31.73 -2.63
CA VAL A 30 27.56 -30.58 -2.14
C VAL A 30 28.46 -29.37 -2.33
N ASN A 31 28.18 -28.58 -3.32
CA ASN A 31 28.91 -27.35 -3.62
C ASN A 31 28.66 -26.34 -2.47
N ILE A 32 29.27 -26.61 -1.27
CA ILE A 32 29.24 -25.75 -0.07
C ILE A 32 29.89 -24.38 -0.39
N LYS A 33 30.56 -24.25 -1.55
CA LYS A 33 30.94 -22.94 -2.08
C LYS A 33 29.76 -22.07 -2.48
N ASN A 34 28.55 -22.61 -2.60
CA ASN A 34 27.33 -21.82 -2.80
C ASN A 34 26.53 -21.56 -1.52
N ILE A 35 27.00 -22.04 -0.37
CA ILE A 35 26.64 -21.51 0.96
C ILE A 35 27.75 -20.56 1.45
N GLY A 36 28.70 -20.23 0.63
CA GLY A 36 29.49 -19.04 0.77
C GLY A 36 28.52 -17.88 0.52
N ILE A 37 28.34 -17.07 1.55
CA ILE A 37 28.12 -15.65 1.43
C ILE A 37 28.99 -15.18 0.24
N ASN A 38 28.49 -15.36 -0.99
CA ASN A 38 28.90 -14.54 -2.10
C ASN A 38 28.35 -13.16 -1.73
N LYS A 39 29.15 -12.37 -1.00
CA LYS A 39 29.24 -10.95 -1.25
C LYS A 39 29.77 -10.74 -2.68
N THR A 40 29.07 -11.24 -3.70
CA THR A 40 28.92 -10.48 -4.90
C THR A 40 28.17 -9.26 -4.41
N SER A 41 28.86 -8.13 -4.29
CA SER A 41 28.19 -6.86 -4.16
C SER A 41 27.20 -6.85 -5.30
N ASP A 42 25.92 -7.04 -4.99
CA ASP A 42 24.85 -6.87 -5.96
C ASP A 42 24.95 -5.40 -6.35
N LYS A 43 25.53 -5.11 -7.50
CA LYS A 43 25.79 -3.74 -7.95
C LYS A 43 24.47 -3.02 -8.23
N THR A 44 23.40 -3.78 -8.40
CA THR A 44 22.09 -3.26 -8.71
C THR A 44 21.51 -2.54 -7.51
N PHE A 45 21.16 -1.27 -7.65
CA PHE A 45 20.41 -0.50 -6.66
C PHE A 45 18.94 -0.89 -6.73
N LYS A 46 18.41 -1.44 -5.65
CA LYS A 46 17.05 -1.99 -5.60
C LYS A 46 16.11 -1.09 -4.82
N ILE A 47 15.03 -0.66 -5.47
CA ILE A 47 13.95 0.10 -4.84
C ILE A 47 12.70 -0.79 -4.77
N ILE A 48 12.07 -0.87 -3.59
CA ILE A 48 10.68 -1.29 -3.48
C ILE A 48 9.80 -0.05 -3.48
N SER A 49 8.83 0.00 -4.39
CA SER A 49 8.02 1.20 -4.63
C SER A 49 6.54 0.88 -4.69
N SER A 50 5.72 1.82 -4.24
CA SER A 50 4.29 1.76 -4.51
C SER A 50 3.99 2.00 -5.99
N THR A 51 2.89 1.40 -6.46
CA THR A 51 2.52 1.36 -7.89
C THR A 51 2.29 2.74 -8.48
N GLU A 52 1.91 3.71 -7.68
CA GLU A 52 1.70 5.09 -8.09
C GLU A 52 2.97 5.74 -8.67
N ASN A 53 4.15 5.27 -8.28
CA ASN A 53 5.42 5.82 -8.77
C ASN A 53 5.85 5.28 -10.14
N LYS A 54 5.09 4.38 -10.77
CA LYS A 54 5.34 3.89 -12.13
C LYS A 54 5.39 5.02 -13.17
N ASP A 55 4.62 6.06 -12.96
CA ASP A 55 4.51 7.19 -13.89
C ASP A 55 5.84 7.91 -14.16
N ILE A 56 6.79 7.83 -13.22
CA ILE A 56 8.11 8.48 -13.31
C ILE A 56 9.25 7.47 -13.53
N GLU A 57 8.94 6.19 -13.66
CA GLU A 57 9.94 5.12 -13.76
C GLU A 57 10.92 5.35 -14.92
N GLU A 58 10.40 5.63 -16.12
CA GLU A 58 11.25 5.84 -17.31
C GLU A 58 12.22 7.00 -17.12
N THR A 59 11.73 8.08 -16.54
CA THR A 59 12.53 9.28 -16.26
C THR A 59 13.64 8.97 -15.24
N LEU A 60 13.29 8.24 -14.17
CA LEU A 60 14.26 7.85 -13.15
C LEU A 60 15.30 6.85 -13.67
N LYS A 61 14.88 5.87 -14.46
CA LYS A 61 15.79 4.90 -15.12
C LYS A 61 16.73 5.58 -16.11
N LYS A 62 16.24 6.57 -16.86
CA LYS A 62 17.09 7.37 -17.75
C LYS A 62 18.18 8.09 -16.96
N TYR A 63 17.81 8.81 -15.89
CA TYR A 63 18.77 9.48 -15.02
C TYR A 63 19.78 8.49 -14.41
N ALA A 64 19.32 7.36 -13.90
CA ALA A 64 20.16 6.32 -13.32
C ALA A 64 21.21 5.82 -14.32
N LYS A 65 20.78 5.52 -15.57
CA LYS A 65 21.68 5.09 -16.65
C LYS A 65 22.74 6.12 -16.99
N GLU A 66 22.36 7.40 -17.10
CA GLU A 66 23.27 8.51 -17.38
C GLU A 66 24.30 8.73 -16.25
N ASN A 67 23.93 8.35 -15.03
CA ASN A 67 24.77 8.45 -13.83
C ASN A 67 25.42 7.13 -13.41
N GLN A 68 25.42 6.11 -14.26
CA GLN A 68 26.05 4.80 -14.05
C GLN A 68 25.53 4.06 -12.81
N ILE A 69 24.24 4.23 -12.50
CA ILE A 69 23.52 3.48 -11.46
C ILE A 69 22.75 2.36 -12.15
N ASP A 70 23.05 1.11 -11.79
CA ASP A 70 22.29 -0.05 -12.24
C ASP A 70 21.03 -0.16 -11.35
N LEU A 71 19.87 0.29 -11.86
CA LEU A 71 18.65 0.51 -11.10
C LEU A 71 17.59 -0.55 -11.41
N GLN A 72 17.12 -1.22 -10.35
CA GLN A 72 15.92 -2.05 -10.35
C GLN A 72 14.84 -1.42 -9.48
N ILE A 73 13.60 -1.40 -9.97
CA ILE A 73 12.44 -0.93 -9.20
C ILE A 73 11.40 -2.05 -9.22
N ASP A 74 11.06 -2.56 -8.04
CA ASP A 74 9.99 -3.52 -7.83
C ASP A 74 8.77 -2.80 -7.29
N TYR A 75 7.58 -3.14 -7.80
CA TYR A 75 6.34 -2.49 -7.43
C TYR A 75 5.43 -3.42 -6.66
N ALA A 76 4.82 -2.89 -5.60
CA ALA A 76 3.86 -3.61 -4.79
C ALA A 76 2.82 -2.65 -4.19
N GLY A 77 1.72 -3.20 -3.69
CA GLY A 77 0.79 -2.45 -2.83
C GLY A 77 1.46 -2.07 -1.51
N THR A 78 1.01 -0.99 -0.89
CA THR A 78 1.69 -0.43 0.29
C THR A 78 1.82 -1.41 1.45
N ILE A 79 0.77 -2.21 1.72
CA ILE A 79 0.81 -3.23 2.78
C ILE A 79 1.80 -4.33 2.41
N GLU A 80 1.80 -4.79 1.16
CA GLU A 80 2.76 -5.77 0.66
C GLU A 80 4.21 -5.28 0.75
N ILE A 81 4.47 -3.98 0.51
CA ILE A 81 5.79 -3.37 0.72
C ILE A 81 6.23 -3.55 2.18
N MET A 82 5.33 -3.25 3.14
CA MET A 82 5.64 -3.41 4.56
C MET A 82 5.91 -4.86 4.92
N ASP A 83 5.11 -5.80 4.40
CA ASP A 83 5.28 -7.22 4.64
C ASP A 83 6.62 -7.74 4.08
N LYS A 84 6.97 -7.39 2.83
CA LYS A 84 8.24 -7.76 2.21
C LYS A 84 9.44 -7.28 3.04
N LEU A 85 9.42 -6.02 3.44
CA LEU A 85 10.50 -5.44 4.24
C LEU A 85 10.57 -6.08 5.64
N ASN A 86 9.42 -6.25 6.31
CA ASN A 86 9.35 -6.86 7.64
C ASN A 86 9.75 -8.35 7.63
N ASN A 87 9.58 -9.04 6.51
CA ASN A 87 10.03 -10.43 6.28
C ASN A 87 11.50 -10.52 5.84
N GLY A 88 12.21 -9.40 5.74
CA GLY A 88 13.65 -9.37 5.48
C GLY A 88 14.03 -9.43 4.01
N GLU A 89 13.14 -9.13 3.08
CA GLU A 89 13.52 -8.94 1.68
C GLU A 89 14.47 -7.74 1.55
N ASN A 90 15.53 -7.91 0.76
CA ASN A 90 16.61 -6.92 0.65
C ASN A 90 16.34 -5.90 -0.44
N TYR A 91 16.17 -4.65 -0.01
CA TYR A 91 16.12 -3.46 -0.85
C TYR A 91 17.07 -2.39 -0.30
N ASP A 92 17.56 -1.50 -1.18
CA ASP A 92 18.41 -0.37 -0.81
C ASP A 92 17.59 0.88 -0.48
N ALA A 93 16.37 0.97 -1.03
CA ALA A 93 15.46 2.06 -0.75
C ALA A 93 13.99 1.63 -0.80
N VAL A 94 13.17 2.39 -0.09
CA VAL A 94 11.71 2.28 -0.13
C VAL A 94 11.09 3.59 -0.59
N TRP A 95 10.13 3.50 -1.50
CA TRP A 95 9.38 4.65 -2.02
C TRP A 95 7.88 4.42 -1.85
N CYS A 96 7.38 4.72 -0.65
CA CYS A 96 5.98 4.50 -0.29
C CYS A 96 5.08 5.61 -0.82
N SER A 97 3.76 5.35 -0.80
CA SER A 97 2.75 6.36 -1.09
C SER A 97 2.63 7.42 0.01
N ASN A 98 2.82 7.02 1.28
CA ASN A 98 2.64 7.91 2.43
C ASN A 98 3.64 7.60 3.55
N SER A 99 4.13 8.65 4.21
CA SER A 99 5.09 8.55 5.32
C SER A 99 4.60 7.73 6.51
N ILE A 100 3.29 7.63 6.73
CA ILE A 100 2.73 6.86 7.86
C ILE A 100 3.17 5.40 7.85
N TRP A 101 3.39 4.83 6.67
CA TRP A 101 3.78 3.43 6.53
C TRP A 101 5.21 3.16 6.95
N LEU A 102 6.11 4.12 6.81
CA LEU A 102 7.49 3.98 7.27
C LEU A 102 7.59 3.80 8.79
N TYR A 103 6.62 4.35 9.54
CA TYR A 103 6.53 4.17 11.00
C TYR A 103 5.95 2.80 11.41
N MET A 104 5.48 2.01 10.45
CA MET A 104 4.96 0.66 10.70
C MET A 104 5.98 -0.44 10.41
N LEU A 105 7.19 -0.07 9.98
CA LEU A 105 8.29 -1.01 9.82
C LEU A 105 8.80 -1.49 11.18
N ASN A 106 9.27 -2.74 11.22
CA ASN A 106 9.85 -3.33 12.42
C ASN A 106 11.11 -2.58 12.87
N ASP A 107 11.37 -2.53 14.17
CA ASP A 107 12.52 -1.84 14.80
C ASP A 107 13.89 -2.28 14.24
N GLY A 108 13.98 -3.47 13.63
CA GLY A 108 15.20 -3.98 12.99
C GLY A 108 15.54 -3.32 11.65
N ILE A 109 14.61 -2.58 11.05
CA ILE A 109 14.80 -1.95 9.74
C ILE A 109 15.18 -0.49 9.93
N SER A 110 16.42 -0.16 9.58
CA SER A 110 16.93 1.21 9.72
C SER A 110 16.63 2.02 8.47
N VAL A 111 15.62 2.89 8.55
CA VAL A 111 15.28 3.82 7.46
C VAL A 111 15.90 5.18 7.73
N LYS A 112 16.60 5.75 6.73
CA LYS A 112 17.31 7.03 6.83
C LYS A 112 16.98 7.94 5.65
N ASN A 113 17.25 9.23 5.85
CA ASN A 113 17.16 10.25 4.81
C ASN A 113 15.82 10.28 4.07
N SER A 114 14.71 9.94 4.75
CA SER A 114 13.37 10.02 4.18
C SER A 114 13.04 11.47 3.82
N LYS A 115 12.56 11.68 2.58
CA LYS A 115 12.04 12.97 2.13
C LYS A 115 10.80 12.75 1.29
N SER A 116 9.78 13.56 1.51
CA SER A 116 8.61 13.66 0.64
C SER A 116 9.04 14.07 -0.76
N THR A 117 8.55 13.40 -1.79
CA THR A 117 8.92 13.67 -3.19
C THR A 117 7.83 14.37 -3.97
N SER A 118 6.58 14.20 -3.60
CA SER A 118 5.41 14.84 -4.23
C SER A 118 4.24 14.87 -3.28
N ILE A 119 3.23 15.67 -3.63
CA ILE A 119 1.95 15.74 -2.90
C ILE A 119 0.85 15.21 -3.81
N ASN A 120 0.05 14.29 -3.28
CA ASN A 120 -1.11 13.74 -3.96
C ASN A 120 -2.31 13.70 -3.01
N PRO A 121 -3.23 14.67 -3.10
CA PRO A 121 -4.41 14.72 -2.22
C PRO A 121 -5.37 13.57 -2.53
N VAL A 122 -6.01 13.02 -1.50
CA VAL A 122 -7.13 12.09 -1.61
C VAL A 122 -8.43 12.89 -1.53
N VAL A 123 -9.20 12.86 -2.60
CA VAL A 123 -10.33 13.78 -2.80
C VAL A 123 -11.57 13.05 -3.31
N PHE A 124 -12.72 13.73 -3.30
CA PHE A 124 -13.91 13.26 -3.99
C PHE A 124 -13.90 13.77 -5.43
N GLY A 125 -14.05 12.85 -6.40
CA GLY A 125 -14.47 13.18 -7.75
C GLY A 125 -15.96 12.86 -7.88
N ILE A 126 -16.77 13.86 -8.20
CA ILE A 126 -18.23 13.72 -8.31
C ILE A 126 -18.62 14.12 -9.72
N GLU A 127 -19.49 13.38 -10.41
CA GLU A 127 -20.03 13.80 -11.71
C GLU A 127 -20.43 15.29 -11.66
N LYS A 128 -20.00 16.07 -12.64
CA LYS A 128 -20.13 17.54 -12.60
C LYS A 128 -21.59 17.99 -12.44
N SER A 129 -22.51 17.34 -13.13
CA SER A 129 -23.95 17.57 -12.98
C SER A 129 -24.46 17.26 -11.58
N LYS A 130 -23.98 16.17 -10.97
CA LYS A 130 -24.29 15.80 -9.58
C LYS A 130 -23.70 16.77 -8.58
N ALA A 131 -22.47 17.20 -8.77
CA ALA A 131 -21.85 18.25 -7.92
C ALA A 131 -22.63 19.57 -8.00
N GLN A 132 -23.16 19.92 -9.20
CA GLN A 132 -24.02 21.08 -9.39
C GLN A 132 -25.37 20.91 -8.67
N GLU A 133 -26.03 19.75 -8.79
CA GLU A 133 -27.28 19.43 -8.10
C GLU A 133 -27.13 19.57 -6.58
N LEU A 134 -26.00 19.09 -6.03
CA LEU A 134 -25.67 19.18 -4.61
C LEU A 134 -25.26 20.60 -4.17
N GLY A 135 -25.05 21.51 -5.12
CA GLY A 135 -24.58 22.86 -4.86
C GLY A 135 -23.15 22.93 -4.36
N PHE A 136 -22.29 22.01 -4.79
CA PHE A 136 -20.90 21.91 -4.38
C PHE A 136 -19.93 22.67 -5.30
N ILE A 137 -20.36 23.04 -6.52
CA ILE A 137 -19.50 23.79 -7.45
C ILE A 137 -19.27 25.20 -6.91
N ASP A 138 -18.00 25.63 -6.96
CA ASP A 138 -17.50 26.94 -6.53
C ASP A 138 -17.87 27.30 -5.07
N LYS A 139 -18.01 26.28 -4.22
CA LYS A 139 -18.29 26.45 -2.79
C LYS A 139 -17.25 25.76 -1.91
N GLU A 140 -17.15 26.21 -0.68
CA GLU A 140 -16.45 25.48 0.38
C GLU A 140 -17.36 24.32 0.83
N VAL A 141 -16.90 23.10 0.63
CA VAL A 141 -17.59 21.86 1.01
C VAL A 141 -16.87 21.22 2.18
N TYR A 142 -17.58 20.90 3.23
CA TYR A 142 -17.06 20.21 4.40
C TYR A 142 -17.40 18.72 4.35
N THR A 143 -16.66 17.87 5.05
CA THR A 143 -16.97 16.44 5.16
C THR A 143 -18.41 16.20 5.64
N LYS A 144 -18.94 17.06 6.49
CA LYS A 144 -20.34 17.01 6.95
C LYS A 144 -21.35 17.32 5.86
N ASP A 145 -21.03 18.14 4.87
CA ASP A 145 -21.93 18.41 3.74
C ASP A 145 -22.06 17.15 2.86
N ILE A 146 -20.95 16.48 2.63
CA ILE A 146 -20.91 15.17 1.93
C ILE A 146 -21.72 14.13 2.71
N LEU A 147 -21.51 14.03 4.03
CA LEU A 147 -22.26 13.14 4.90
C LEU A 147 -23.77 13.43 4.86
N ASN A 148 -24.17 14.70 4.81
CA ASN A 148 -25.58 15.07 4.71
C ASN A 148 -26.19 14.68 3.36
N ALA A 149 -25.46 14.88 2.25
CA ALA A 149 -25.90 14.40 0.93
C ALA A 149 -26.10 12.88 0.91
N ILE A 150 -25.24 12.14 1.59
CA ILE A 150 -25.37 10.67 1.74
C ILE A 150 -26.59 10.31 2.61
N ARG A 151 -26.80 10.98 3.75
CA ARG A 151 -27.97 10.78 4.62
C ARG A 151 -29.29 11.01 3.89
N GLU A 152 -29.30 11.96 2.97
CA GLU A 152 -30.46 12.28 2.14
C GLU A 152 -30.60 11.36 0.92
N ASN A 153 -29.77 10.34 0.79
CA ASN A 153 -29.68 9.42 -0.37
C ASN A 153 -29.46 10.16 -1.71
N LYS A 154 -28.81 11.32 -1.69
CA LYS A 154 -28.49 12.13 -2.86
C LYS A 154 -27.11 11.83 -3.45
N LEU A 155 -26.23 11.18 -2.68
CA LEU A 155 -24.87 10.86 -3.10
C LEU A 155 -24.49 9.44 -2.71
N LYS A 156 -23.93 8.70 -3.68
CA LYS A 156 -23.22 7.44 -3.45
C LYS A 156 -21.82 7.54 -4.06
N PHE A 157 -20.87 6.87 -3.46
CA PHE A 157 -19.48 6.90 -3.91
C PHE A 157 -18.85 5.51 -3.93
N SER A 158 -17.77 5.37 -4.67
CA SER A 158 -16.89 4.21 -4.67
C SER A 158 -15.53 4.61 -4.13
N MET A 159 -14.83 3.68 -3.47
CA MET A 159 -13.46 3.91 -2.99
C MET A 159 -12.74 2.57 -2.86
N SER A 160 -11.42 2.61 -2.79
CA SER A 160 -10.63 1.42 -2.45
C SER A 160 -10.72 1.09 -0.96
N SER A 161 -10.42 -0.15 -0.63
CA SER A 161 -10.53 -0.65 0.75
C SER A 161 -9.50 0.00 1.69
N PRO A 162 -9.91 0.56 2.82
CA PRO A 162 -8.99 1.11 3.83
C PRO A 162 -7.96 0.13 4.38
N THR A 163 -8.24 -1.17 4.32
CA THR A 163 -7.33 -2.21 4.83
C THR A 163 -6.49 -2.87 3.74
N GLN A 164 -6.63 -2.44 2.48
CA GLN A 164 -5.90 -3.04 1.35
C GLN A 164 -5.09 -2.03 0.54
N THR A 165 -5.46 -0.74 0.55
CA THR A 165 -4.76 0.29 -0.21
C THR A 165 -4.40 1.50 0.66
N ASN A 166 -3.35 2.20 0.26
CA ASN A 166 -3.01 3.47 0.91
C ASN A 166 -4.09 4.53 0.71
N THR A 167 -4.67 4.61 -0.48
CA THR A 167 -5.72 5.59 -0.83
C THR A 167 -6.95 5.41 0.04
N GLY A 168 -7.40 4.15 0.17
CA GLY A 168 -8.50 3.80 1.05
C GLY A 168 -8.22 4.11 2.53
N ALA A 169 -7.02 3.72 3.02
CA ALA A 169 -6.60 4.03 4.40
C ALA A 169 -6.54 5.54 4.65
N SER A 170 -5.93 6.28 3.74
CA SER A 170 -5.81 7.74 3.81
C SER A 170 -7.17 8.43 3.79
N ALA A 171 -8.09 8.03 2.89
CA ALA A 171 -9.45 8.54 2.84
C ALA A 171 -10.18 8.31 4.18
N TYR A 172 -10.12 7.07 4.67
CA TYR A 172 -10.77 6.71 5.94
C TYR A 172 -10.24 7.50 7.12
N LEU A 173 -8.91 7.60 7.27
CA LEU A 173 -8.29 8.39 8.33
C LEU A 173 -8.64 9.87 8.22
N GLY A 174 -8.79 10.39 6.99
CA GLY A 174 -9.30 11.73 6.73
C GLY A 174 -10.72 11.91 7.25
N PHE A 175 -11.62 10.99 6.96
CA PHE A 175 -13.01 11.02 7.47
C PHE A 175 -13.07 10.91 8.98
N VAL A 176 -12.27 10.03 9.59
CA VAL A 176 -12.18 9.92 11.04
C VAL A 176 -11.75 11.26 11.66
N SER A 177 -10.69 11.88 11.13
CA SER A 177 -10.15 13.14 11.64
C SER A 177 -11.16 14.28 11.50
N THR A 178 -11.74 14.47 10.32
CA THR A 178 -12.67 15.59 10.04
C THR A 178 -13.98 15.45 10.79
N LEU A 179 -14.55 14.25 10.89
CA LEU A 179 -15.77 13.99 11.65
C LEU A 179 -15.55 14.03 13.17
N ALA A 180 -14.34 13.74 13.64
CA ALA A 180 -13.94 13.98 15.03
C ALA A 180 -13.72 15.48 15.36
N GLY A 181 -13.84 16.37 14.36
CA GLY A 181 -13.67 17.82 14.52
C GLY A 181 -12.22 18.30 14.38
N ASN A 182 -11.36 17.54 13.71
CA ASN A 182 -9.95 17.84 13.49
C ASN A 182 -9.18 18.14 14.79
N PRO A 183 -9.14 17.21 15.73
CA PRO A 183 -8.36 17.43 16.95
C PRO A 183 -6.87 17.63 16.59
N GLU A 184 -6.14 18.31 17.44
CA GLU A 184 -4.70 18.51 17.22
C GLU A 184 -3.96 17.18 17.08
N VAL A 185 -4.35 16.19 17.88
CA VAL A 185 -3.93 14.79 17.80
C VAL A 185 -5.14 13.91 18.02
N LEU A 186 -5.49 13.10 17.05
CA LEU A 186 -6.54 12.08 17.20
C LEU A 186 -6.04 10.99 18.16
N THR A 187 -6.87 10.64 19.14
CA THR A 187 -6.55 9.67 20.19
C THR A 187 -7.46 8.45 20.14
N GLU A 188 -7.11 7.39 20.85
CA GLU A 188 -7.99 6.22 20.99
C GLU A 188 -9.34 6.59 21.64
N LYS A 189 -9.35 7.54 22.55
CA LYS A 189 -10.59 8.02 23.19
C LYS A 189 -11.55 8.68 22.19
N ASP A 190 -11.02 9.37 21.19
CA ASP A 190 -11.85 9.95 20.12
C ASP A 190 -12.53 8.85 19.31
N LEU A 191 -11.84 7.72 19.08
CA LEU A 191 -12.40 6.57 18.38
C LEU A 191 -13.53 5.87 19.16
N GLU A 192 -13.59 6.03 20.47
CA GLU A 192 -14.64 5.49 21.34
C GLU A 192 -15.92 6.34 21.34
N ASN A 193 -15.89 7.53 20.73
CA ASN A 193 -17.03 8.45 20.66
C ASN A 193 -18.16 7.87 19.80
N ASP A 194 -19.31 7.62 20.43
CA ASP A 194 -20.50 7.06 19.79
C ASP A 194 -21.03 7.92 18.63
N GLN A 195 -20.92 9.25 18.72
CA GLN A 195 -21.35 10.14 17.65
C GLN A 195 -20.44 10.00 16.44
N LEU A 196 -19.12 9.92 16.62
CA LEU A 196 -18.16 9.68 15.55
C LEU A 196 -18.42 8.33 14.87
N LYS A 197 -18.60 7.26 15.65
CA LYS A 197 -18.92 5.92 15.13
C LYS A 197 -20.22 5.93 14.31
N LYS A 198 -21.24 6.61 14.80
CA LYS A 198 -22.51 6.78 14.09
C LYS A 198 -22.34 7.54 12.77
N GLU A 199 -21.57 8.62 12.76
CA GLU A 199 -21.33 9.42 11.55
C GLU A 199 -20.51 8.64 10.52
N LEU A 200 -19.47 7.93 10.95
CA LEU A 200 -18.71 7.02 10.07
C LEU A 200 -19.60 5.90 9.49
N THR A 201 -20.40 5.26 10.33
CA THR A 201 -21.35 4.24 9.86
C THR A 201 -22.29 4.81 8.79
N GLN A 202 -22.82 6.00 9.01
CA GLN A 202 -23.69 6.68 8.05
C GLN A 202 -22.96 7.05 6.76
N LEU A 203 -21.72 7.54 6.84
CA LEU A 203 -20.89 7.82 5.66
C LEU A 203 -20.73 6.58 4.80
N TYR A 204 -20.40 5.44 5.42
CA TYR A 204 -20.20 4.17 4.72
C TYR A 204 -21.49 3.55 4.17
N THR A 205 -22.69 4.01 4.58
CA THR A 205 -23.93 3.62 3.88
C THR A 205 -23.98 4.15 2.45
N GLY A 206 -23.32 5.28 2.17
CA GLY A 206 -23.18 5.86 0.84
C GLY A 206 -22.16 5.14 -0.06
N MET A 207 -21.34 4.26 0.49
CA MET A 207 -20.38 3.51 -0.31
C MET A 207 -21.10 2.49 -1.19
N ALA A 208 -21.16 2.75 -2.50
CA ALA A 208 -21.78 1.88 -3.48
C ALA A 208 -20.95 0.62 -3.69
N ARG A 209 -19.63 0.79 -3.85
CA ARG A 209 -18.68 -0.29 -4.12
C ARG A 209 -17.32 0.01 -3.48
N SER A 210 -16.61 -1.06 -3.08
CA SER A 210 -15.21 -1.00 -2.66
C SER A 210 -14.36 -1.90 -3.56
N SER A 211 -13.12 -1.47 -3.82
CA SER A 211 -12.12 -2.23 -4.58
C SER A 211 -10.93 -2.58 -3.70
N GLY A 212 -10.29 -3.70 -3.98
CA GLY A 212 -9.04 -4.13 -3.32
C GLY A 212 -7.78 -3.44 -3.88
N SER A 213 -7.89 -2.71 -5.00
CA SER A 213 -6.80 -1.92 -5.56
C SER A 213 -7.34 -0.64 -6.21
N ASP A 214 -6.46 0.37 -6.33
CA ASP A 214 -6.80 1.64 -6.98
C ASP A 214 -6.97 1.50 -8.49
N GLU A 215 -6.19 0.61 -9.12
CA GLU A 215 -6.30 0.30 -10.55
C GLU A 215 -7.67 -0.31 -10.89
N PHE A 216 -8.13 -1.31 -10.13
CA PHE A 216 -9.47 -1.87 -10.29
C PHE A 216 -10.58 -0.89 -9.91
N LEU A 217 -10.34 0.05 -9.01
CA LEU A 217 -11.30 1.11 -8.70
C LEU A 217 -11.53 2.00 -9.91
N GLU A 218 -10.45 2.42 -10.59
CA GLU A 218 -10.52 3.24 -11.79
C GLU A 218 -11.24 2.52 -12.92
N GLU A 219 -10.85 1.26 -13.21
CA GLU A 219 -11.50 0.43 -14.23
C GLU A 219 -13.00 0.22 -13.93
N MET A 220 -13.33 -0.11 -12.68
CA MET A 220 -14.70 -0.29 -12.22
C MET A 220 -15.53 0.99 -12.38
N PHE A 221 -14.93 2.16 -12.08
CA PHE A 221 -15.61 3.44 -12.22
C PHE A 221 -15.91 3.76 -13.69
N LEU A 222 -14.94 3.60 -14.57
CA LEU A 222 -15.07 3.89 -16.01
C LEU A 222 -16.08 2.99 -16.73
N ASN A 223 -16.19 1.73 -16.27
CA ASN A 223 -17.07 0.71 -16.87
C ASN A 223 -18.44 0.61 -16.17
N GLY A 224 -18.65 1.28 -15.04
CA GLY A 224 -19.87 1.22 -14.25
C GLY A 224 -20.71 2.49 -14.32
N ASN A 225 -21.79 2.48 -13.54
CA ASN A 225 -22.66 3.64 -13.32
C ASN A 225 -22.47 4.14 -11.89
N TYR A 226 -21.42 4.93 -11.66
CA TYR A 226 -21.09 5.50 -10.37
C TYR A 226 -21.07 7.02 -10.44
N GLU A 227 -21.70 7.68 -9.48
CA GLU A 227 -21.83 9.14 -9.42
C GLU A 227 -20.57 9.82 -8.83
N ALA A 228 -19.82 9.10 -7.98
CA ALA A 228 -18.65 9.64 -7.32
C ALA A 228 -17.62 8.56 -6.98
N VAL A 229 -16.37 8.99 -6.90
CA VAL A 229 -15.23 8.18 -6.46
C VAL A 229 -14.37 8.94 -5.47
N VAL A 230 -13.86 8.26 -4.44
CA VAL A 230 -12.85 8.78 -3.53
C VAL A 230 -11.52 8.13 -3.89
N THR A 231 -10.60 8.94 -4.38
CA THR A 231 -9.27 8.49 -4.81
C THR A 231 -8.29 9.67 -4.87
N TYR A 232 -7.09 9.46 -5.38
CA TYR A 232 -6.12 10.52 -5.61
C TYR A 232 -6.58 11.55 -6.65
N GLU A 233 -6.15 12.79 -6.47
CA GLU A 233 -6.31 13.85 -7.50
C GLU A 233 -5.78 13.39 -8.86
N THR A 234 -4.60 12.75 -8.89
CA THR A 234 -4.01 12.20 -10.12
C THR A 234 -4.89 11.17 -10.80
N SER A 235 -5.51 10.26 -10.02
CA SER A 235 -6.42 9.25 -10.56
C SER A 235 -7.67 9.90 -11.16
N ILE A 236 -8.22 10.95 -10.53
CA ILE A 236 -9.37 11.67 -11.09
C ILE A 236 -8.98 12.42 -12.38
N ILE A 237 -7.78 13.00 -12.43
CA ILE A 237 -7.24 13.61 -13.65
C ILE A 237 -7.21 12.58 -14.79
N ASN A 238 -6.74 11.35 -14.51
CA ASN A 238 -6.68 10.26 -15.50
C ASN A 238 -8.08 9.77 -15.90
N ILE A 239 -8.99 9.59 -14.95
CA ILE A 239 -10.39 9.24 -15.19
C ILE A 239 -11.03 10.30 -16.09
N ASN A 240 -10.86 11.58 -15.79
CA ASN A 240 -11.44 12.67 -16.56
C ASN A 240 -10.96 12.71 -18.01
N LYS A 241 -9.66 12.52 -18.25
CA LYS A 241 -9.11 12.41 -19.60
C LYS A 241 -9.77 11.27 -20.39
N GLN A 242 -10.01 10.13 -19.73
CA GLN A 242 -10.67 8.98 -20.35
C GLN A 242 -12.16 9.25 -20.60
N LEU A 243 -12.88 9.85 -19.63
CA LEU A 243 -14.29 10.22 -19.79
C LEU A 243 -14.48 11.20 -20.95
N GLU A 244 -13.67 12.27 -21.01
CA GLU A 244 -13.74 13.25 -22.10
C GLU A 244 -13.42 12.64 -23.46
N SER A 245 -12.44 11.71 -23.53
CA SER A 245 -12.15 10.99 -24.78
C SER A 245 -13.31 10.14 -25.28
N GLN A 246 -14.20 9.71 -24.36
CA GLN A 246 -15.43 8.96 -24.65
C GLN A 246 -16.66 9.87 -24.86
N GLY A 247 -16.49 11.19 -24.78
CA GLY A 247 -17.58 12.15 -24.84
C GLY A 247 -18.52 12.12 -23.63
N LYS A 248 -18.01 11.60 -22.50
CA LYS A 248 -18.72 11.56 -21.22
C LYS A 248 -18.41 12.78 -20.37
N GLU A 249 -19.27 13.04 -19.39
CA GLU A 249 -19.10 14.13 -18.44
C GLU A 249 -17.91 13.86 -17.51
N PRO A 250 -17.01 14.84 -17.26
CA PRO A 250 -15.92 14.71 -16.31
C PRO A 250 -16.41 14.81 -14.86
N LEU A 251 -15.61 14.30 -13.95
CA LEU A 251 -15.77 14.48 -12.53
C LEU A 251 -15.29 15.88 -12.08
N TYR A 252 -16.05 16.49 -11.19
CA TYR A 252 -15.66 17.70 -10.49
C TYR A 252 -15.01 17.32 -9.15
N ILE A 253 -13.83 17.86 -8.88
CA ILE A 253 -13.05 17.52 -7.68
C ILE A 253 -13.50 18.38 -6.51
N ILE A 254 -13.77 17.74 -5.38
CA ILE A 254 -14.09 18.38 -4.11
C ILE A 254 -12.95 18.13 -3.11
N TYR A 255 -12.31 19.21 -2.68
CA TYR A 255 -11.38 19.23 -1.57
C TYR A 255 -12.13 19.62 -0.31
N ALA A 256 -12.28 18.67 0.63
CA ALA A 256 -12.99 18.96 1.88
C ALA A 256 -12.28 20.09 2.63
N LYS A 257 -13.03 21.16 2.96
CA LYS A 257 -12.49 22.38 3.57
C LYS A 257 -11.91 22.15 4.97
N ASP A 258 -12.52 21.22 5.68
CA ASP A 258 -12.13 20.83 7.04
C ASP A 258 -10.92 19.91 7.09
N GLY A 259 -10.49 19.32 5.95
CA GLY A 259 -9.23 18.60 5.84
C GLY A 259 -9.21 17.56 4.75
N VAL A 260 -8.05 17.41 4.14
CA VAL A 260 -7.78 16.44 3.07
C VAL A 260 -6.61 15.56 3.46
N SER A 261 -6.75 14.27 3.30
CA SER A 261 -5.61 13.36 3.44
C SER A 261 -4.64 13.56 2.30
N ILE A 262 -3.37 13.69 2.62
CA ILE A 262 -2.31 13.93 1.65
C ILE A 262 -1.32 12.76 1.69
N SER A 263 -1.06 12.19 0.53
CA SER A 263 0.05 11.26 0.32
C SER A 263 1.27 12.05 -0.14
N ASP A 264 2.37 11.88 0.57
CA ASP A 264 3.59 12.67 0.41
C ASP A 264 4.71 11.92 -0.31
N SER A 265 4.46 10.70 -0.73
CA SER A 265 5.37 9.83 -1.50
C SER A 265 6.82 9.86 -0.97
N PRO A 266 7.08 9.46 0.28
CA PRO A 266 8.42 9.52 0.85
C PRO A 266 9.36 8.55 0.16
N PHE A 267 10.53 9.04 -0.23
CA PHE A 267 11.64 8.23 -0.73
C PHE A 267 12.73 8.17 0.34
N ALA A 268 13.02 6.98 0.82
CA ALA A 268 13.84 6.74 2.00
C ALA A 268 14.89 5.63 1.75
N TYR A 269 16.09 5.82 2.29
CA TYR A 269 17.17 4.85 2.25
C TYR A 269 16.98 3.77 3.31
N ILE A 270 17.16 2.49 2.94
CA ILE A 270 17.24 1.37 3.88
C ILE A 270 18.72 1.14 4.16
N ASP A 271 19.15 1.43 5.41
CA ASP A 271 20.55 1.44 5.78
C ASP A 271 21.10 0.04 6.01
N ASN A 272 21.66 -0.53 4.98
CA ASN A 272 22.42 -1.79 5.00
C ASN A 272 23.91 -1.57 5.26
N LYS A 273 24.33 -0.40 5.76
CA LYS A 273 25.73 -0.01 6.03
C LYS A 273 26.63 -0.11 4.79
N ASN A 274 26.09 0.20 3.62
CA ASN A 274 26.81 0.23 2.35
C ASN A 274 26.92 1.69 1.86
N GLU A 275 28.13 2.25 1.91
CA GLU A 275 28.38 3.66 1.55
C GLU A 275 28.15 3.93 0.05
N GLU A 276 28.45 2.96 -0.84
CA GLU A 276 28.19 3.09 -2.27
C GLU A 276 26.69 3.23 -2.55
N LYS A 277 25.88 2.37 -1.91
CA LYS A 277 24.41 2.44 -2.01
C LYS A 277 23.84 3.72 -1.41
N ALA A 278 24.41 4.21 -0.31
CA ALA A 278 24.02 5.50 0.28
C ALA A 278 24.27 6.69 -0.65
N ASP A 279 25.39 6.67 -1.41
CA ASP A 279 25.68 7.69 -2.41
C ASP A 279 24.73 7.58 -3.61
N GLU A 280 24.50 6.38 -4.14
CA GLU A 280 23.54 6.14 -5.24
C GLU A 280 22.13 6.63 -4.83
N PHE A 281 21.66 6.30 -3.63
CA PHE A 281 20.42 6.81 -3.08
C PHE A 281 20.39 8.34 -3.06
N SER A 282 21.44 8.96 -2.55
CA SER A 282 21.52 10.43 -2.45
C SER A 282 21.41 11.11 -3.82
N ARG A 283 22.04 10.54 -4.85
CA ARG A 283 21.97 11.06 -6.23
C ARG A 283 20.56 10.92 -6.81
N LEU A 284 19.92 9.73 -6.65
CA LEU A 284 18.54 9.50 -7.08
C LEU A 284 17.56 10.45 -6.38
N GLN A 285 17.66 10.58 -5.05
CA GLN A 285 16.78 11.47 -4.28
C GLN A 285 16.97 12.95 -4.68
N LYS A 286 18.22 13.39 -4.86
CA LYS A 286 18.50 14.76 -5.32
C LYS A 286 17.90 15.03 -6.69
N TYR A 287 17.94 14.06 -7.60
CA TYR A 287 17.32 14.20 -8.91
C TYR A 287 15.80 14.34 -8.79
N ILE A 288 15.14 13.44 -8.08
CA ILE A 288 13.68 13.50 -7.88
C ILE A 288 13.26 14.87 -7.30
N LEU A 289 14.04 15.40 -6.37
CA LEU A 289 13.77 16.68 -5.71
C LEU A 289 14.31 17.90 -6.46
N SER A 290 15.01 17.73 -7.59
CA SER A 290 15.46 18.83 -8.43
C SER A 290 14.30 19.45 -9.19
N ASN A 291 14.52 20.66 -9.74
CA ASN A 291 13.52 21.31 -10.60
C ASN A 291 13.11 20.43 -11.79
N GLU A 292 14.07 19.67 -12.36
CA GLU A 292 13.81 18.75 -13.47
C GLU A 292 12.92 17.58 -13.02
N GLY A 293 13.31 16.88 -11.96
CA GLY A 293 12.51 15.77 -11.41
C GLY A 293 11.12 16.20 -10.96
N GLN A 294 11.01 17.38 -10.33
CA GLN A 294 9.72 17.93 -9.93
C GLN A 294 8.85 18.33 -11.14
N ALA A 295 9.44 18.85 -12.20
CA ALA A 295 8.71 19.14 -13.44
C ALA A 295 8.13 17.88 -14.09
N GLU A 296 8.86 16.75 -14.04
CA GLU A 296 8.34 15.46 -14.53
C GLU A 296 7.19 14.96 -13.66
N LEU A 297 7.30 15.06 -12.33
CA LEU A 297 6.21 14.71 -11.41
C LEU A 297 4.94 15.54 -11.64
N VAL A 298 5.09 16.83 -11.88
CA VAL A 298 3.95 17.73 -12.18
C VAL A 298 3.23 17.33 -13.48
N LYS A 299 3.94 16.83 -14.50
CA LYS A 299 3.31 16.33 -15.74
C LYS A 299 2.39 15.13 -15.49
N THR A 300 2.66 14.34 -14.45
CA THR A 300 1.81 13.19 -14.06
C THR A 300 0.55 13.62 -13.28
N GLY A 301 0.39 14.90 -12.97
CA GLY A 301 -0.72 15.43 -12.17
C GLY A 301 -0.43 15.51 -10.68
N ARG A 302 0.81 15.22 -10.24
CA ARG A 302 1.21 15.38 -8.84
C ARG A 302 1.60 16.80 -8.54
N ARG A 303 1.33 17.22 -7.32
CA ARG A 303 1.79 18.51 -6.82
C ARG A 303 3.23 18.38 -6.32
N VAL A 304 4.01 19.46 -6.41
CA VAL A 304 5.37 19.48 -5.89
C VAL A 304 5.40 19.20 -4.38
N TRP A 305 6.49 18.61 -3.89
CA TRP A 305 6.64 18.14 -2.52
C TRP A 305 6.41 19.20 -1.43
N TYR A 306 6.60 20.48 -1.73
CA TYR A 306 6.34 21.59 -0.80
C TYR A 306 4.89 22.11 -0.85
N GLY A 307 3.96 21.36 -1.44
CA GLY A 307 2.52 21.63 -1.36
C GLY A 307 1.95 22.59 -2.39
N GLY A 308 2.74 22.94 -3.42
CA GLY A 308 2.31 23.81 -4.51
C GLY A 308 2.43 23.13 -5.87
N THR A 309 2.04 23.87 -6.90
CA THR A 309 2.39 23.55 -8.29
C THR A 309 3.21 24.71 -8.82
N ASN A 310 4.00 24.48 -9.87
CA ASN A 310 4.65 25.57 -10.57
C ASN A 310 3.60 26.54 -11.13
N GLU A 311 3.90 27.83 -11.15
CA GLU A 311 3.04 28.87 -11.74
C GLU A 311 2.65 28.54 -13.20
N ASN A 312 3.47 27.74 -13.88
CA ASN A 312 3.30 27.29 -15.27
C ASN A 312 2.74 25.84 -15.36
N ALA A 313 2.06 25.35 -14.34
CA ALA A 313 1.42 24.02 -14.41
C ALA A 313 0.47 23.95 -15.61
N ASP A 314 0.60 22.88 -16.38
CA ASP A 314 -0.22 22.66 -17.58
C ASP A 314 -1.69 22.53 -17.19
N LYS A 315 -2.53 23.45 -17.69
CA LYS A 315 -3.97 23.46 -17.45
C LYS A 315 -4.70 22.30 -18.12
N THR A 316 -4.06 21.59 -19.03
CA THR A 316 -4.60 20.33 -19.59
C THR A 316 -4.43 19.17 -18.61
N VAL A 317 -3.53 19.31 -17.62
CA VAL A 317 -3.33 18.37 -16.52
C VAL A 317 -4.14 18.86 -15.31
N PHE A 318 -3.89 20.09 -14.86
CA PHE A 318 -4.60 20.70 -13.73
C PHE A 318 -5.75 21.57 -14.25
N ASN A 319 -6.79 20.94 -14.78
CA ASN A 319 -7.88 21.63 -15.46
C ASN A 319 -8.82 22.30 -14.43
N PRO A 320 -8.96 23.65 -14.45
CA PRO A 320 -9.85 24.36 -13.54
C PRO A 320 -11.32 23.97 -13.71
N ASP A 321 -11.75 23.57 -14.92
CA ASP A 321 -13.14 23.14 -15.17
C ASP A 321 -13.50 21.85 -14.43
N TRP A 322 -12.51 21.11 -13.95
CA TRP A 322 -12.66 19.94 -13.08
C TRP A 322 -12.64 20.30 -11.58
N GLY A 323 -12.62 21.59 -11.23
CA GLY A 323 -12.54 22.06 -9.85
C GLY A 323 -11.13 22.09 -9.28
N ILE A 324 -10.08 21.91 -10.12
CA ILE A 324 -8.70 21.95 -9.68
C ILE A 324 -8.23 23.40 -9.59
N ASP A 325 -7.89 23.83 -8.36
CA ASP A 325 -7.25 25.11 -8.12
C ASP A 325 -5.84 24.90 -7.52
N THR A 326 -4.82 25.07 -8.34
CA THR A 326 -3.43 24.88 -7.94
C THR A 326 -2.88 26.02 -7.07
N SER A 327 -3.60 27.13 -6.98
CA SER A 327 -3.25 28.27 -6.11
C SER A 327 -3.83 28.12 -4.71
N LYS A 328 -4.85 27.27 -4.54
CA LYS A 328 -5.54 27.08 -3.28
C LYS A 328 -4.72 26.20 -2.32
N TYR A 329 -4.57 26.69 -1.10
CA TYR A 329 -3.99 25.89 -0.02
C TYR A 329 -4.96 24.76 0.38
N ILE A 330 -4.47 23.54 0.33
CA ILE A 330 -5.18 22.35 0.78
C ILE A 330 -4.82 22.12 2.24
N VAL A 331 -5.82 22.13 3.12
CA VAL A 331 -5.64 21.87 4.55
C VAL A 331 -5.39 20.39 4.76
N PRO A 332 -4.17 19.96 5.18
CA PRO A 332 -3.92 18.56 5.42
C PRO A 332 -4.55 18.08 6.73
N VAL A 333 -5.10 16.88 6.77
CA VAL A 333 -5.39 16.20 8.03
C VAL A 333 -4.08 15.80 8.72
N LYS A 334 -4.07 15.81 10.03
CA LYS A 334 -2.95 15.31 10.82
C LYS A 334 -3.16 13.82 11.08
N TYR A 335 -2.16 13.01 10.72
CA TYR A 335 -2.20 11.59 11.01
C TYR A 335 -1.90 11.32 12.49
N PRO A 336 -2.63 10.42 13.14
CA PRO A 336 -2.40 10.05 14.53
C PRO A 336 -1.21 9.09 14.69
N SER A 337 -0.99 8.63 15.93
CA SER A 337 0.02 7.60 16.19
C SER A 337 -0.30 6.27 15.49
N THR A 338 0.72 5.43 15.33
CA THR A 338 0.60 4.11 14.70
C THR A 338 -0.46 3.24 15.37
N GLU A 339 -0.55 3.30 16.71
CA GLU A 339 -1.54 2.55 17.49
C GLU A 339 -2.96 3.00 17.15
N VAL A 340 -3.18 4.30 17.07
CA VAL A 340 -4.50 4.88 16.71
C VAL A 340 -4.85 4.55 15.26
N ILE A 341 -3.89 4.58 14.33
CA ILE A 341 -4.09 4.14 12.94
C ILE A 341 -4.53 2.67 12.91
N LYS A 342 -3.78 1.77 13.56
CA LYS A 342 -4.12 0.33 13.62
C LYS A 342 -5.51 0.11 14.23
N LYS A 343 -5.82 0.76 15.34
CA LYS A 343 -7.14 0.68 15.98
C LYS A 343 -8.25 1.19 15.04
N SER A 344 -8.02 2.32 14.36
CA SER A 344 -8.98 2.86 13.38
C SER A 344 -9.25 1.88 12.25
N LEU A 345 -8.20 1.32 11.64
CA LEU A 345 -8.34 0.33 10.56
C LEU A 345 -9.03 -0.96 11.05
N GLY A 346 -8.77 -1.38 12.28
CA GLY A 346 -9.48 -2.47 12.94
C GLY A 346 -10.99 -2.21 13.07
N ILE A 347 -11.39 -1.00 13.49
CA ILE A 347 -12.79 -0.56 13.56
C ILE A 347 -13.44 -0.62 12.16
N TYR A 348 -12.75 -0.12 11.13
CA TYR A 348 -13.27 -0.25 9.77
C TYR A 348 -13.52 -1.72 9.40
N GLN A 349 -12.55 -2.57 9.63
CA GLN A 349 -12.58 -3.99 9.25
C GLN A 349 -13.72 -4.76 9.94
N THR A 350 -13.98 -4.46 11.21
CA THR A 350 -14.93 -5.23 12.02
C THR A 350 -16.33 -4.59 12.15
N GLU A 351 -16.41 -3.25 12.12
CA GLU A 351 -17.65 -2.55 12.43
C GLU A 351 -18.27 -1.81 11.23
N LEU A 352 -17.45 -1.18 10.36
CA LEU A 352 -17.95 -0.22 9.36
C LEU A 352 -18.15 -0.81 7.98
N ARG A 353 -17.25 -1.71 7.54
CA ARG A 353 -17.37 -2.31 6.21
C ARG A 353 -18.65 -3.15 6.07
N LYS A 354 -19.14 -3.27 4.85
CA LYS A 354 -20.26 -4.14 4.55
C LYS A 354 -19.90 -5.61 4.86
N PRO A 355 -20.86 -6.41 5.34
CA PRO A 355 -20.66 -7.85 5.52
C PRO A 355 -20.26 -8.52 4.21
N ILE A 356 -19.39 -9.49 4.28
CA ILE A 356 -18.97 -10.30 3.14
C ILE A 356 -19.39 -11.76 3.34
N HIS A 357 -19.57 -12.45 2.22
CA HIS A 357 -19.67 -13.91 2.21
C HIS A 357 -18.46 -14.46 1.47
N THR A 358 -17.51 -15.00 2.20
CA THR A 358 -16.30 -15.60 1.65
C THR A 358 -16.49 -17.11 1.48
N VAL A 359 -16.16 -17.61 0.29
CA VAL A 359 -16.18 -19.05 0.00
C VAL A 359 -14.74 -19.50 -0.26
N PHE A 360 -14.21 -20.32 0.65
CA PHE A 360 -12.90 -20.95 0.49
C PHE A 360 -13.07 -22.31 -0.20
N CYS A 361 -12.56 -22.43 -1.43
CA CYS A 361 -12.45 -23.68 -2.14
C CYS A 361 -11.06 -24.26 -1.87
N LEU A 362 -10.99 -25.28 -0.99
CA LEU A 362 -9.74 -25.85 -0.52
C LEU A 362 -9.38 -27.10 -1.33
N ASP A 363 -8.29 -27.04 -2.07
CA ASP A 363 -7.80 -28.14 -2.90
C ASP A 363 -7.03 -29.15 -2.06
N TYR A 364 -7.60 -30.35 -1.90
CA TYR A 364 -6.98 -31.54 -1.30
C TYR A 364 -6.71 -32.62 -2.36
N SER A 365 -6.50 -32.25 -3.62
CA SER A 365 -6.14 -33.20 -4.67
C SER A 365 -4.76 -33.83 -4.43
N GLY A 366 -4.45 -34.91 -5.16
CA GLY A 366 -3.22 -35.67 -4.97
C GLY A 366 -1.94 -34.84 -5.16
N SER A 367 -1.97 -33.77 -5.97
CA SER A 367 -0.84 -32.85 -6.15
C SER A 367 -0.53 -32.00 -4.91
N MET A 368 -1.50 -31.84 -3.98
CA MET A 368 -1.33 -31.09 -2.73
C MET A 368 -0.76 -31.96 -1.60
N TYR A 369 -0.55 -33.27 -1.82
CA TYR A 369 -0.08 -34.17 -0.77
C TYR A 369 1.28 -33.76 -0.20
N GLY A 370 1.42 -33.80 1.12
CA GLY A 370 2.64 -33.39 1.83
C GLY A 370 2.67 -31.88 2.09
N GLU A 371 3.67 -31.18 1.54
CA GLU A 371 3.94 -29.77 1.80
C GLU A 371 2.74 -28.86 1.45
N GLY A 372 2.09 -29.09 0.33
CA GLY A 372 0.93 -28.31 -0.09
C GLY A 372 -0.22 -28.35 0.90
N ASN A 373 -0.54 -29.54 1.43
CA ASN A 373 -1.58 -29.68 2.45
C ASN A 373 -1.19 -28.99 3.77
N ASN A 374 0.07 -29.07 4.17
CA ASN A 374 0.56 -28.42 5.38
C ASN A 374 0.43 -26.90 5.26
N GLN A 375 0.91 -26.33 4.17
CA GLN A 375 0.82 -24.87 3.90
C GLN A 375 -0.63 -24.40 3.82
N LEU A 376 -1.51 -25.17 3.18
CA LEU A 376 -2.94 -24.85 3.12
C LEU A 376 -3.57 -24.83 4.52
N THR A 377 -3.24 -25.83 5.36
CA THR A 377 -3.75 -25.92 6.72
C THR A 377 -3.24 -24.74 7.57
N GLU A 378 -1.95 -24.44 7.52
CA GLU A 378 -1.34 -23.31 8.22
C GLU A 378 -1.98 -21.97 7.79
N ALA A 379 -2.19 -21.78 6.48
CA ALA A 379 -2.85 -20.58 5.97
C ALA A 379 -4.29 -20.45 6.48
N MET A 380 -5.05 -21.54 6.52
CA MET A 380 -6.41 -21.52 7.04
C MET A 380 -6.46 -21.31 8.56
N GLU A 381 -5.56 -21.92 9.32
CA GLU A 381 -5.42 -21.67 10.76
C GLU A 381 -5.10 -20.20 11.03
N TYR A 382 -4.19 -19.59 10.26
CA TYR A 382 -3.84 -18.19 10.36
C TYR A 382 -5.05 -17.27 10.07
N ILE A 383 -5.75 -17.49 8.96
CA ILE A 383 -6.86 -16.63 8.51
C ILE A 383 -8.09 -16.77 9.44
N LEU A 384 -8.33 -17.95 9.99
CA LEU A 384 -9.47 -18.20 10.86
C LEU A 384 -9.19 -17.89 12.34
N ASN A 385 -7.94 -17.70 12.72
CA ASN A 385 -7.58 -17.22 14.05
C ASN A 385 -7.69 -15.69 14.07
N GLU A 386 -8.63 -15.15 14.83
CA GLU A 386 -8.91 -13.72 14.89
C GLU A 386 -7.67 -12.90 15.34
N GLU A 387 -6.92 -13.39 16.31
CA GLU A 387 -5.73 -12.71 16.84
C GLU A 387 -4.62 -12.64 15.77
N GLU A 388 -4.33 -13.76 15.09
CA GLU A 388 -3.32 -13.79 14.04
C GLU A 388 -3.75 -12.99 12.81
N ALA A 389 -4.97 -13.17 12.34
CA ALA A 389 -5.50 -12.45 11.19
C ALA A 389 -5.57 -10.94 11.42
N SER A 390 -5.83 -10.49 12.65
CA SER A 390 -5.90 -9.07 12.98
C SER A 390 -4.57 -8.33 12.84
N LYS A 391 -3.45 -9.03 12.93
CA LYS A 391 -2.11 -8.44 12.74
C LYS A 391 -1.94 -7.84 11.35
N ASN A 392 -2.63 -8.45 10.35
CA ASN A 392 -2.62 -8.00 8.96
C ASN A 392 -4.00 -7.51 8.46
N LEU A 393 -4.90 -7.16 9.39
CA LEU A 393 -6.25 -6.66 9.08
C LEU A 393 -7.09 -7.63 8.21
N LEU A 394 -6.86 -8.93 8.36
CA LEU A 394 -7.55 -10.00 7.63
C LEU A 394 -8.71 -10.63 8.42
N GLN A 395 -8.90 -10.23 9.67
CA GLN A 395 -9.93 -10.79 10.55
C GLN A 395 -11.33 -10.59 10.00
N PHE A 396 -12.16 -11.60 10.16
CA PHE A 396 -13.58 -11.52 9.86
C PHE A 396 -14.33 -10.75 10.96
N SER A 397 -15.46 -10.16 10.58
CA SER A 397 -16.39 -9.56 11.52
C SER A 397 -17.49 -10.57 11.91
N SER A 398 -18.18 -10.32 13.01
CA SER A 398 -19.35 -11.14 13.42
C SER A 398 -20.52 -11.09 12.41
N LYS A 399 -20.48 -10.18 11.45
CA LYS A 399 -21.49 -10.03 10.38
C LYS A 399 -21.15 -10.82 9.12
N ASP A 400 -19.94 -11.36 9.02
CA ASP A 400 -19.46 -12.06 7.84
C ASP A 400 -19.95 -13.51 7.82
N LYS A 401 -20.09 -14.05 6.62
CA LYS A 401 -20.39 -15.45 6.40
C LYS A 401 -19.20 -16.13 5.73
N ILE A 402 -18.79 -17.26 6.28
CA ILE A 402 -17.72 -18.08 5.73
C ILE A 402 -18.31 -19.41 5.30
N THR A 403 -17.98 -19.86 4.11
CA THR A 403 -18.26 -21.21 3.61
C THR A 403 -16.94 -21.85 3.21
N ILE A 404 -16.69 -23.06 3.67
CA ILE A 404 -15.49 -23.84 3.33
C ILE A 404 -15.92 -25.03 2.50
N ILE A 405 -15.35 -25.18 1.31
CA ILE A 405 -15.62 -26.28 0.38
C ILE A 405 -14.31 -27.02 0.11
N PRO A 406 -13.97 -28.04 0.92
CA PRO A 406 -12.84 -28.91 0.61
C PRO A 406 -13.18 -29.81 -0.57
N PHE A 407 -12.27 -29.94 -1.51
CA PHE A 407 -12.45 -30.80 -2.68
C PHE A 407 -11.16 -31.53 -3.06
N ASN A 408 -11.32 -32.64 -3.78
CA ASN A 408 -10.29 -33.30 -4.55
C ASN A 408 -10.80 -33.56 -5.97
N THR A 409 -11.02 -34.84 -6.36
CA THR A 409 -11.80 -35.18 -7.57
C THR A 409 -13.30 -34.93 -7.41
N ASN A 410 -13.77 -34.78 -6.17
CA ASN A 410 -15.14 -34.50 -5.79
C ASN A 410 -15.17 -33.52 -4.60
N ILE A 411 -16.31 -32.89 -4.36
CA ILE A 411 -16.54 -32.10 -3.15
C ILE A 411 -16.57 -33.06 -1.94
N LEU A 412 -15.74 -32.76 -0.93
CA LEU A 412 -15.60 -33.61 0.25
C LEU A 412 -16.60 -33.24 1.38
N GLY A 413 -17.15 -31.98 1.32
CA GLY A 413 -18.09 -31.44 2.29
C GLY A 413 -18.35 -29.96 2.08
N THR A 414 -19.28 -29.37 2.81
CA THR A 414 -19.56 -27.93 2.85
C THR A 414 -19.87 -27.50 4.26
#